data_aed8b20cccf5e55f78f4feff936ddcbe
#
_entry.id   aed8b20cccf5e55f78f4feff936ddcbe
#
_cell.length_a   1.000
_cell.length_b   1.000
_cell.length_c   1.000
_cell.angle_alpha   90.00
_cell.angle_beta   90.00
_cell.angle_gamma   90.00
#
_symmetry.space_group_name_H-M   'P 1'
#
loop_
_entity.id
_entity.type
_entity.pdbx_description
1 polymer ?
#
loop_
_entity_poly.entity_id
_entity_poly.type
_entity_poly.pdbx_seq_one_letter_code
_entity_poly.pdbx_strand_id
1 'polypeptide(L)'
;MRYTQSQIRELLSISVDAFRTWRDAIPALALHKGHAPSFTPGDVVALAIVTELVRDFGVRVGTVGDRFDQLFRECGGKSWLSLENCVALIEADNFRLVDAGLAHRRTPDASTLCVPCAPIIARLRAALTATEADQVQGHLQFPPTSVGMQPERRSKRA
;
A
#
# COMPACT_ATOMS: atom_id res chain seq x y z
N MET A 1 2.17 11.30 6.17
CA MET A 1 2.93 10.35 5.35
C MET A 1 2.20 10.14 4.04
N ARG A 2 2.91 10.05 2.90
CA ARG A 2 2.32 9.77 1.58
C ARG A 2 3.20 8.76 0.85
N TYR A 3 2.60 7.99 -0.04
CA TYR A 3 3.27 6.92 -0.78
C TYR A 3 3.31 7.22 -2.27
N THR A 4 4.35 6.74 -2.94
CA THR A 4 4.44 6.74 -4.40
C THR A 4 3.71 5.54 -5.00
N GLN A 5 3.38 5.62 -6.27
CA GLN A 5 2.78 4.50 -7.00
C GLN A 5 3.68 3.24 -6.96
N SER A 6 5.01 3.41 -7.05
CA SER A 6 5.96 2.29 -7.01
C SER A 6 5.92 1.57 -5.67
N GLN A 7 6.00 2.34 -4.58
CA GLN A 7 5.93 1.78 -3.22
C GLN A 7 4.63 1.00 -2.97
N ILE A 8 3.49 1.54 -3.42
CA ILE A 8 2.21 0.84 -3.23
C ILE A 8 2.14 -0.44 -4.04
N ARG A 9 2.59 -0.42 -5.30
CA ARG A 9 2.59 -1.61 -6.13
C ARG A 9 3.47 -2.72 -5.53
N GLU A 10 4.63 -2.35 -5.03
CA GLU A 10 5.53 -3.28 -4.34
C GLU A 10 4.89 -3.82 -3.07
N LEU A 11 4.37 -2.94 -2.20
CA LEU A 11 3.72 -3.29 -0.94
C LEU A 11 2.54 -4.26 -1.13
N LEU A 12 1.75 -4.08 -2.19
CA LEU A 12 0.56 -4.87 -2.48
C LEU A 12 0.78 -5.96 -3.54
N SER A 13 2.01 -6.11 -4.03
CA SER A 13 2.37 -7.05 -5.10
C SER A 13 1.51 -6.91 -6.36
N ILE A 14 1.22 -5.65 -6.75
CA ILE A 14 0.42 -5.32 -7.93
C ILE A 14 1.34 -5.11 -9.13
N SER A 15 1.11 -5.85 -10.23
CA SER A 15 1.86 -5.66 -11.47
C SER A 15 1.61 -4.28 -12.08
N VAL A 16 2.56 -3.83 -12.93
CA VAL A 16 2.42 -2.55 -13.65
C VAL A 16 1.13 -2.52 -14.48
N ASP A 17 0.86 -3.60 -15.19
CA ASP A 17 -0.28 -3.70 -16.10
C ASP A 17 -1.61 -3.76 -15.35
N ALA A 18 -1.67 -4.51 -14.23
CA ALA A 18 -2.86 -4.54 -13.38
C ALA A 18 -3.15 -3.15 -12.80
N PHE A 19 -2.13 -2.45 -12.28
CA PHE A 19 -2.30 -1.11 -11.75
C PHE A 19 -2.76 -0.11 -12.82
N ARG A 20 -2.23 -0.22 -14.03
CA ARG A 20 -2.64 0.61 -15.18
C ARG A 20 -4.11 0.39 -15.52
N THR A 21 -4.53 -0.87 -15.63
CA THR A 21 -5.94 -1.23 -15.87
C THR A 21 -6.85 -0.70 -14.76
N TRP A 22 -6.44 -0.81 -13.50
CA TRP A 22 -7.23 -0.31 -12.38
C TRP A 22 -7.33 1.21 -12.38
N ARG A 23 -6.25 1.92 -12.71
CA ARG A 23 -6.26 3.37 -12.84
C ARG A 23 -7.21 3.86 -13.94
N ASP A 24 -7.33 3.11 -15.02
CA ASP A 24 -8.24 3.46 -16.12
C ASP A 24 -9.71 3.18 -15.75
N ALA A 25 -9.96 2.23 -14.81
CA ALA A 25 -11.30 1.83 -14.38
C ALA A 25 -11.79 2.53 -13.11
N ILE A 26 -10.88 3.02 -12.23
CA ILE A 26 -11.21 3.66 -10.95
C ILE A 26 -10.86 5.14 -11.02
N PRO A 27 -11.84 6.06 -11.08
CA PRO A 27 -11.59 7.50 -11.22
C PRO A 27 -10.68 8.08 -10.12
N ALA A 28 -10.82 7.63 -8.87
CA ALA A 28 -9.98 8.06 -7.76
C ALA A 28 -8.49 7.79 -8.01
N LEU A 29 -8.14 6.67 -8.64
CA LEU A 29 -6.75 6.34 -8.99
C LEU A 29 -6.21 7.20 -10.14
N ALA A 30 -7.08 7.64 -11.05
CA ALA A 30 -6.69 8.49 -12.16
C ALA A 30 -6.23 9.89 -11.71
N LEU A 31 -6.60 10.31 -10.49
CA LEU A 31 -6.15 11.58 -9.90
C LEU A 31 -4.67 11.54 -9.47
N HIS A 32 -4.13 10.37 -9.19
CA HIS A 32 -2.75 10.18 -8.76
C HIS A 32 -1.80 10.04 -9.96
N LYS A 33 -1.39 11.18 -10.52
CA LYS A 33 -0.51 11.25 -11.69
C LYS A 33 0.94 11.52 -11.27
N GLY A 34 1.88 10.93 -12.03
CA GLY A 34 3.31 11.17 -11.86
C GLY A 34 3.99 10.25 -10.84
N HIS A 35 5.24 10.61 -10.50
CA HIS A 35 6.08 9.82 -9.59
C HIS A 35 6.11 10.37 -8.16
N ALA A 36 5.50 11.52 -7.92
CA ALA A 36 5.47 12.14 -6.60
C ALA A 36 4.61 11.33 -5.62
N PRO A 37 4.95 11.34 -4.31
CA PRO A 37 4.13 10.72 -3.27
C PRO A 37 2.77 11.42 -3.18
N SER A 38 1.72 10.77 -3.64
CA SER A 38 0.38 11.34 -3.71
C SER A 38 -0.66 10.55 -2.91
N PHE A 39 -0.43 9.26 -2.70
CA PHE A 39 -1.37 8.37 -2.01
C PHE A 39 -1.32 8.55 -0.49
N THR A 40 -2.48 8.70 0.11
CA THR A 40 -2.64 8.75 1.56
C THR A 40 -2.60 7.34 2.18
N PRO A 41 -2.41 7.21 3.51
CA PRO A 41 -2.57 5.91 4.17
C PRO A 41 -3.93 5.25 3.93
N GLY A 42 -5.00 6.04 3.84
CA GLY A 42 -6.34 5.54 3.52
C GLY A 42 -6.44 4.98 2.10
N ASP A 43 -5.79 5.62 1.11
CA ASP A 43 -5.75 5.12 -0.27
C ASP A 43 -5.03 3.77 -0.37
N VAL A 44 -3.98 3.57 0.46
CA VAL A 44 -3.28 2.28 0.54
C VAL A 44 -4.20 1.17 1.05
N VAL A 45 -5.00 1.44 2.08
CA VAL A 45 -6.00 0.47 2.60
C VAL A 45 -7.07 0.21 1.56
N ALA A 46 -7.58 1.24 0.87
CA ALA A 46 -8.56 1.07 -0.20
C ALA A 46 -8.01 0.17 -1.32
N LEU A 47 -6.78 0.41 -1.78
CA LEU A 47 -6.12 -0.45 -2.77
C LEU A 47 -5.89 -1.87 -2.28
N ALA A 48 -5.56 -2.06 -1.01
CA ALA A 48 -5.40 -3.39 -0.42
C ALA A 48 -6.72 -4.15 -0.43
N ILE A 49 -7.85 -3.50 -0.10
CA ILE A 49 -9.19 -4.09 -0.20
C ILE A 49 -9.50 -4.48 -1.66
N VAL A 50 -9.26 -3.59 -2.63
CA VAL A 50 -9.44 -3.90 -4.06
C VAL A 50 -8.60 -5.10 -4.46
N THR A 51 -7.33 -5.17 -4.01
CA THR A 51 -6.42 -6.28 -4.31
C THR A 51 -6.97 -7.62 -3.79
N GLU A 52 -7.49 -7.66 -2.57
CA GLU A 52 -8.10 -8.87 -2.01
C GLU A 52 -9.35 -9.29 -2.79
N LEU A 53 -10.22 -8.32 -3.11
CA LEU A 53 -11.43 -8.61 -3.88
C LEU A 53 -11.13 -9.18 -5.26
N VAL A 54 -10.13 -8.66 -5.92
CA VAL A 54 -9.70 -9.17 -7.24
C VAL A 54 -9.05 -10.54 -7.12
N ARG A 55 -8.13 -10.71 -6.17
CA ARG A 55 -7.33 -11.92 -6.04
C ARG A 55 -8.11 -13.08 -5.44
N ASP A 56 -8.84 -12.82 -4.36
CA ASP A 56 -9.45 -13.88 -3.55
C ASP A 56 -10.91 -14.15 -3.95
N PHE A 57 -11.61 -13.15 -4.51
CA PHE A 57 -13.01 -13.26 -4.93
C PHE A 57 -13.22 -13.12 -6.43
N GLY A 58 -12.18 -12.91 -7.22
CA GLY A 58 -12.28 -12.82 -8.67
C GLY A 58 -13.07 -11.60 -9.18
N VAL A 59 -13.19 -10.55 -8.38
CA VAL A 59 -13.91 -9.33 -8.75
C VAL A 59 -13.23 -8.64 -9.91
N ARG A 60 -13.97 -8.32 -10.96
CA ARG A 60 -13.46 -7.58 -12.12
C ARG A 60 -13.57 -6.08 -11.88
N VAL A 61 -12.44 -5.39 -11.79
CA VAL A 61 -12.39 -3.94 -11.50
C VAL A 61 -13.20 -3.13 -12.52
N GLY A 62 -13.17 -3.50 -13.79
CA GLY A 62 -13.91 -2.78 -14.84
C GLY A 62 -15.43 -2.81 -14.70
N THR A 63 -15.99 -3.79 -13.96
CA THR A 63 -17.44 -3.87 -13.71
C THR A 63 -17.90 -3.10 -12.47
N VAL A 64 -16.97 -2.77 -11.57
CA VAL A 64 -17.29 -2.18 -10.25
C VAL A 64 -16.48 -0.92 -9.94
N GLY A 65 -15.86 -0.31 -10.96
CA GLY A 65 -14.94 0.82 -10.79
C GLY A 65 -15.55 2.00 -10.05
N ASP A 66 -16.80 2.37 -10.33
CA ASP A 66 -17.49 3.46 -9.63
C ASP A 66 -17.69 3.19 -8.14
N ARG A 67 -17.90 1.92 -7.76
CA ARG A 67 -18.03 1.51 -6.35
C ARG A 67 -16.68 1.59 -5.64
N PHE A 68 -15.61 1.23 -6.33
CA PHE A 68 -14.26 1.41 -5.79
C PHE A 68 -13.92 2.90 -5.63
N ASP A 69 -14.42 3.77 -6.48
CA ASP A 69 -14.28 5.22 -6.29
C ASP A 69 -14.87 5.68 -4.95
N GLN A 70 -16.04 5.14 -4.59
CA GLN A 70 -16.64 5.40 -3.27
C GLN A 70 -15.77 4.87 -2.12
N LEU A 71 -15.17 3.68 -2.26
CA LEU A 71 -14.22 3.14 -1.28
C LEU A 71 -13.05 4.10 -1.04
N PHE A 72 -12.45 4.63 -2.10
CA PHE A 72 -11.37 5.60 -1.98
C PHE A 72 -11.81 6.88 -1.27
N ARG A 73 -13.00 7.37 -1.56
CA ARG A 73 -13.56 8.54 -0.86
C ARG A 73 -13.80 8.28 0.62
N GLU A 74 -14.30 7.10 0.96
CA GLU A 74 -14.55 6.70 2.36
C GLU A 74 -13.25 6.47 3.15
N CYS A 75 -12.22 5.93 2.54
CA CYS A 75 -10.91 5.66 3.18
C CYS A 75 -9.99 6.87 3.13
N GLY A 76 -10.08 7.68 2.05
CA GLY A 76 -9.19 8.82 1.80
C GLY A 76 -9.21 9.81 2.97
N GLY A 77 -8.07 10.24 3.41
CA GLY A 77 -7.94 11.14 4.55
C GLY A 77 -8.02 10.49 5.94
N LYS A 78 -8.40 9.22 6.05
CA LYS A 78 -8.38 8.48 7.32
C LYS A 78 -7.00 7.88 7.60
N SER A 79 -6.63 7.83 8.88
CA SER A 79 -5.43 7.14 9.32
C SER A 79 -5.66 5.63 9.43
N TRP A 80 -4.59 4.83 9.41
CA TRP A 80 -4.71 3.38 9.64
C TRP A 80 -5.33 3.07 11.02
N LEU A 81 -4.99 3.86 12.04
CA LEU A 81 -5.56 3.68 13.38
C LEU A 81 -7.09 3.85 13.37
N SER A 82 -7.60 4.81 12.62
CA SER A 82 -9.03 5.05 12.48
C SER A 82 -9.73 3.96 11.63
N LEU A 83 -9.03 3.41 10.62
CA LEU A 83 -9.56 2.35 9.76
C LEU A 83 -9.48 0.96 10.39
N GLU A 84 -8.59 0.74 11.36
CA GLU A 84 -8.36 -0.56 11.99
C GLU A 84 -9.62 -1.14 12.64
N ASN A 85 -10.50 -0.28 13.16
CA ASN A 85 -11.76 -0.68 13.76
C ASN A 85 -12.95 -0.69 12.77
N CYS A 86 -12.66 -0.64 11.47
CA CYS A 86 -13.69 -0.60 10.43
C CYS A 86 -13.79 -1.92 9.66
N VAL A 87 -14.99 -2.14 9.11
CA VAL A 87 -15.30 -3.18 8.15
C VAL A 87 -15.83 -2.51 6.87
N ALA A 88 -15.29 -2.89 5.75
CA ALA A 88 -15.80 -2.50 4.45
C ALA A 88 -16.97 -3.42 4.08
N LEU A 89 -18.14 -2.84 3.89
CA LEU A 89 -19.34 -3.51 3.41
C LEU A 89 -19.54 -3.21 1.93
N ILE A 90 -19.58 -4.26 1.12
CA ILE A 90 -19.71 -4.18 -0.32
C ILE A 90 -21.03 -4.83 -0.70
N GLU A 91 -21.97 -4.01 -1.09
CA GLU A 91 -23.30 -4.39 -1.56
C GLU A 91 -23.39 -4.29 -3.09
N ALA A 92 -24.47 -4.76 -3.68
CA ALA A 92 -24.64 -4.73 -5.12
C ALA A 92 -24.49 -3.31 -5.73
N ASP A 93 -24.98 -2.28 -5.03
CA ASP A 93 -25.04 -0.91 -5.55
C ASP A 93 -24.29 0.12 -4.68
N ASN A 94 -23.69 -0.34 -3.57
CA ASN A 94 -23.14 0.56 -2.59
C ASN A 94 -21.86 -0.01 -1.95
N PHE A 95 -21.03 0.91 -1.51
CA PHE A 95 -19.85 0.62 -0.69
C PHE A 95 -19.91 1.48 0.57
N ARG A 96 -19.73 0.86 1.74
CA ARG A 96 -19.74 1.59 3.01
C ARG A 96 -18.63 1.11 3.93
N LEU A 97 -18.07 2.05 4.65
CA LEU A 97 -17.14 1.77 5.73
C LEU A 97 -17.90 1.94 7.06
N VAL A 98 -18.00 0.89 7.86
CA VAL A 98 -18.71 0.89 9.14
C VAL A 98 -17.79 0.47 10.27
N ASP A 99 -18.10 0.89 11.49
CA ASP A 99 -17.42 0.39 12.68
C ASP A 99 -17.65 -1.12 12.83
N ALA A 100 -16.61 -1.87 13.21
CA ALA A 100 -16.66 -3.33 13.31
C ALA A 100 -17.71 -3.79 14.34
N GLY A 101 -17.87 -3.05 15.45
CA GLY A 101 -18.88 -3.35 16.47
C GLY A 101 -20.31 -3.16 15.95
N LEU A 102 -20.52 -2.28 14.98
CA LEU A 102 -21.82 -2.07 14.34
C LEU A 102 -22.07 -3.05 13.21
N ALA A 103 -21.03 -3.47 12.49
CA ALA A 103 -21.15 -4.44 11.41
C ALA A 103 -21.78 -5.75 11.86
N HIS A 104 -21.40 -6.25 13.04
CA HIS A 104 -21.96 -7.50 13.61
C HIS A 104 -23.43 -7.42 14.03
N ARG A 105 -23.97 -6.21 14.21
CA ARG A 105 -25.36 -6.00 14.63
C ARG A 105 -26.32 -5.80 13.46
N ARG A 106 -25.79 -5.70 12.24
CA ARG A 106 -26.57 -5.47 11.04
C ARG A 106 -26.94 -6.79 10.38
N THR A 107 -28.21 -7.03 10.16
CA THR A 107 -28.67 -8.04 9.22
C THR A 107 -28.70 -7.37 7.85
N PRO A 108 -27.88 -7.81 6.88
CA PRO A 108 -27.92 -7.23 5.54
C PRO A 108 -29.25 -7.58 4.87
N ASP A 109 -29.85 -6.59 4.23
CA ASP A 109 -31.09 -6.78 3.43
C ASP A 109 -30.79 -7.42 2.06
N ALA A 110 -29.52 -7.50 1.69
CA ALA A 110 -29.03 -8.07 0.42
C ALA A 110 -27.69 -8.78 0.63
N SER A 111 -27.25 -9.51 -0.38
CA SER A 111 -25.91 -10.13 -0.39
C SER A 111 -24.85 -9.07 -0.18
N THR A 112 -24.12 -9.17 0.93
CA THR A 112 -23.09 -8.21 1.34
C THR A 112 -21.78 -8.94 1.56
N LEU A 113 -20.72 -8.47 0.95
CA LEU A 113 -19.36 -8.92 1.23
C LEU A 113 -18.76 -8.02 2.31
N CYS A 114 -18.26 -8.63 3.38
CA CYS A 114 -17.66 -7.94 4.52
C CYS A 114 -16.14 -8.14 4.49
N VAL A 115 -15.40 -7.06 4.42
CA VAL A 115 -13.92 -7.08 4.43
C VAL A 115 -13.42 -6.34 5.66
N PRO A 116 -12.91 -7.02 6.69
CA PRO A 116 -12.37 -6.37 7.88
C PRO A 116 -11.04 -5.65 7.56
N CYS A 117 -10.92 -4.40 7.95
CA CYS A 117 -9.72 -3.60 7.70
C CYS A 117 -8.54 -3.98 8.64
N ALA A 118 -8.80 -4.46 9.85
CA ALA A 118 -7.75 -4.77 10.82
C ALA A 118 -6.69 -5.75 10.29
N PRO A 119 -7.02 -6.93 9.74
CA PRO A 119 -6.02 -7.86 9.22
C PRO A 119 -5.25 -7.29 8.03
N ILE A 120 -5.90 -6.48 7.20
CA ILE A 120 -5.24 -5.80 6.07
C ILE A 120 -4.17 -4.83 6.61
N ILE A 121 -4.55 -3.98 7.56
CA ILE A 121 -3.64 -2.99 8.15
C ILE A 121 -2.48 -3.67 8.89
N ALA A 122 -2.74 -4.79 9.59
CA ALA A 122 -1.69 -5.57 10.24
C ALA A 122 -0.66 -6.08 9.22
N ARG A 123 -1.11 -6.63 8.08
CA ARG A 123 -0.21 -7.07 7.00
C ARG A 123 0.57 -5.90 6.37
N LEU A 124 -0.08 -4.77 6.15
CA LEU A 124 0.58 -3.57 5.61
C LEU A 124 1.68 -3.06 6.55
N ARG A 125 1.42 -3.02 7.86
CA ARG A 125 2.44 -2.66 8.87
C ARG A 125 3.62 -3.62 8.85
N ALA A 126 3.36 -4.92 8.85
CA ALA A 126 4.41 -5.94 8.81
C ALA A 126 5.28 -5.83 7.56
N ALA A 127 4.67 -5.61 6.38
CA ALA A 127 5.41 -5.45 5.13
C ALA A 127 6.28 -4.19 5.12
N LEU A 128 5.81 -3.07 5.65
CA LEU A 128 6.61 -1.84 5.76
C LEU A 128 7.80 -2.03 6.72
N THR A 129 7.59 -2.69 7.86
CA THR A 129 8.67 -2.96 8.83
C THR A 129 9.74 -3.89 8.24
N ALA A 130 9.34 -4.90 7.46
CA ALA A 130 10.28 -5.78 6.76
C ALA A 130 11.12 -5.02 5.73
N THR A 131 10.51 -4.13 4.96
CA THR A 131 11.21 -3.30 3.97
C THR A 131 12.20 -2.33 4.61
N GLU A 132 11.87 -1.75 5.77
CA GLU A 132 12.79 -0.90 6.53
C GLU A 132 13.98 -1.70 7.07
N ALA A 133 13.77 -2.91 7.56
CA ALA A 133 14.83 -3.80 8.05
C ALA A 133 15.82 -4.16 6.93
N ASP A 134 15.34 -4.47 5.74
CA ASP A 134 16.20 -4.78 4.58
C ASP A 134 16.99 -3.55 4.11
N GLN A 135 16.44 -2.35 4.20
CA GLN A 135 17.15 -1.11 3.85
C GLN A 135 18.24 -0.74 4.86
N VAL A 136 18.03 -1.04 6.14
CA VAL A 136 19.05 -0.82 7.19
C VAL A 136 20.21 -1.83 7.09
N GLN A 137 19.96 -3.02 6.54
CA GLN A 137 20.97 -4.05 6.31
C GLN A 137 21.78 -3.88 5.03
N GLY A 138 21.54 -2.87 4.24
CA GLY A 138 22.43 -2.43 3.17
C GLY A 138 23.74 -1.94 3.75
N HIS A 139 24.54 -2.84 4.32
CA HIS A 139 25.92 -2.58 4.67
C HIS A 139 26.65 -2.07 3.42
N LEU A 140 26.93 -0.77 3.38
CA LEU A 140 28.04 -0.26 2.62
C LEU A 140 29.29 -0.93 3.16
N GLN A 141 29.66 -2.07 2.60
CA GLN A 141 30.99 -2.63 2.76
C GLN A 141 31.95 -1.69 2.03
N PHE A 142 32.41 -0.68 2.74
CA PHE A 142 33.62 -0.01 2.34
C PHE A 142 34.73 -1.05 2.51
N PRO A 143 35.42 -1.49 1.45
CA PRO A 143 36.61 -2.29 1.62
C PRO A 143 37.56 -1.46 2.48
N PRO A 144 38.20 -2.05 3.52
CA PRO A 144 39.15 -1.32 4.32
C PRO A 144 40.27 -0.85 3.38
N THR A 145 40.30 0.46 3.11
CA THR A 145 41.41 1.07 2.42
C THR A 145 42.60 0.95 3.36
N SER A 146 43.52 0.06 3.06
CA SER A 146 44.79 0.02 3.73
C SER A 146 45.45 1.37 3.53
N VAL A 147 45.56 2.14 4.60
CA VAL A 147 46.34 3.37 4.62
C VAL A 147 47.76 2.98 4.27
N GLY A 148 48.17 3.22 3.02
CA GLY A 148 49.46 2.83 2.53
C GLY A 148 50.57 3.49 3.34
N MET A 149 51.50 2.63 3.81
CA MET A 149 52.79 3.07 4.34
C MET A 149 53.41 4.02 3.33
N GLN A 150 53.69 5.24 3.77
CA GLN A 150 54.51 6.16 3.00
C GLN A 150 55.89 5.51 2.71
N PRO A 151 56.37 5.55 1.46
CA PRO A 151 57.70 5.08 1.18
C PRO A 151 58.72 6.05 1.82
N GLU A 152 59.57 5.52 2.66
CA GLU A 152 60.72 6.25 3.22
C GLU A 152 61.55 6.85 2.11
N ARG A 153 61.69 8.17 2.13
CA ARG A 153 62.65 8.90 1.25
C ARG A 153 64.04 8.49 1.69
N ARG A 154 64.67 7.59 0.93
CA ARG A 154 66.11 7.37 1.00
C ARG A 154 66.83 8.65 0.60
N SER A 155 67.41 9.32 1.60
CA SER A 155 68.40 10.36 1.41
C SER A 155 69.67 9.74 0.81
N LYS A 156 69.99 10.09 -0.43
CA LYS A 156 71.35 9.92 -1.02
C LYS A 156 72.21 11.08 -0.54
N ARG A 157 73.14 10.79 0.35
CA ARG A 157 74.36 11.58 0.51
C ARG A 157 75.43 10.93 -0.33
N ALA A 158 76.07 11.71 -1.17
CA ALA A 158 77.47 11.66 -1.54
C ALA A 158 77.91 13.08 -1.91
#